data_be3ed2de95f510683bd372e6c2980770
#
_entry.id   be3ed2de95f510683bd372e6c2980770
#
_cell.length_a   1.000
_cell.length_b   1.000
_cell.length_c   1.000
_cell.angle_alpha   90.00
_cell.angle_beta   90.00
_cell.angle_gamma   90.00
#
_symmetry.space_group_name_H-M   'P 1'
#
loop_
_entity.id
_entity.type
_entity.pdbx_description
1 polymer ?
#
loop_
_entity_poly.entity_id
_entity_poly.type
_entity_poly.pdbx_seq_one_letter_code
_entity_poly.pdbx_strand_id
1 'polypeptide(L)'
;MTTEEVKHATRLCIEHDDDINVEVFIVLKNHEIRKANFLHTLQPEIITIFKPIIATKILDADYSLLNVSSADERRNAIYYYDLDLTEQLLIFHQVLNGENNFPYFSFEHDEVNNIDAFLFVIGNAEHQIVLYKRLASVNIYQQRTGLFIRKEDNQFAKLESDVIKIVPQIDAFMINGEIFVMDLKLLETAFQIHEVIKTAARQQIDLLASYDLVENIDSLEIELENITFARKFSKLVTNSPVLGIVDNQRIINFTKNHPALRNKFRYTGNDTKLELHTKLSKKLFVKLLNDDYLTSTLTNQDYDSIAKDKVIVAEE
;
A
#
# COMPACT_ATOMS: atom_id res chain seq x y z
N MET A 1 13.58 4.27 0.81
CA MET A 1 13.95 4.12 2.25
C MET A 1 14.10 2.64 2.60
N THR A 2 14.98 2.32 3.56
CA THR A 2 15.08 0.99 4.20
C THR A 2 14.18 0.91 5.43
N THR A 3 13.93 -0.29 5.96
CA THR A 3 13.15 -0.47 7.21
C THR A 3 13.75 0.32 8.38
N GLU A 4 15.07 0.34 8.52
CA GLU A 4 15.75 1.07 9.60
C GLU A 4 15.64 2.59 9.44
N GLU A 5 15.68 3.12 8.22
CA GLU A 5 15.45 4.55 7.95
C GLU A 5 14.01 4.95 8.28
N VAL A 6 13.01 4.13 7.96
CA VAL A 6 11.61 4.37 8.33
C VAL A 6 11.46 4.38 9.85
N LYS A 7 12.03 3.40 10.54
CA LYS A 7 12.01 3.32 12.02
C LYS A 7 12.69 4.52 12.66
N HIS A 8 13.87 4.89 12.15
CA HIS A 8 14.62 6.04 12.67
C HIS A 8 13.83 7.35 12.50
N ALA A 9 13.35 7.63 11.31
CA ALA A 9 12.54 8.83 11.04
C ALA A 9 11.26 8.87 11.89
N THR A 10 10.57 7.72 12.03
CA THR A 10 9.37 7.62 12.89
C THR A 10 9.71 7.90 14.36
N ARG A 11 10.86 7.42 14.85
CA ARG A 11 11.30 7.65 16.22
C ARG A 11 11.50 9.14 16.51
N LEU A 12 12.13 9.88 15.60
CA LEU A 12 12.32 11.33 15.74
C LEU A 12 11.01 12.11 15.86
N CYS A 13 9.90 11.59 15.30
CA CYS A 13 8.59 12.24 15.41
C CYS A 13 7.96 12.11 16.82
N ILE A 14 8.35 11.09 17.62
CA ILE A 14 7.63 10.74 18.85
C ILE A 14 8.53 10.64 20.11
N GLU A 15 9.85 10.92 20.00
CA GLU A 15 10.80 10.75 21.11
C GLU A 15 10.70 11.81 22.21
N HIS A 16 10.32 13.04 21.87
CA HIS A 16 10.31 14.17 22.81
C HIS A 16 8.90 14.56 23.16
N ASP A 17 8.35 13.97 24.22
CA ASP A 17 6.93 14.13 24.62
C ASP A 17 6.48 15.58 24.80
N ASP A 18 7.36 16.46 25.32
CA ASP A 18 7.03 17.85 25.61
C ASP A 18 6.86 18.73 24.38
N ASP A 19 7.41 18.32 23.23
CA ASP A 19 7.40 19.10 21.97
C ASP A 19 6.46 18.49 20.91
N ILE A 20 5.78 17.38 21.20
CA ILE A 20 4.89 16.72 20.25
C ILE A 20 3.57 17.48 20.14
N ASN A 21 3.28 17.92 18.93
CA ASN A 21 1.97 18.47 18.54
C ASN A 21 1.17 17.50 17.72
N VAL A 22 -0.13 17.65 17.78
CA VAL A 22 -1.07 16.92 16.92
C VAL A 22 -1.98 17.90 16.20
N GLU A 23 -2.02 17.82 14.90
CA GLU A 23 -3.07 18.42 14.07
C GLU A 23 -3.92 17.32 13.45
N VAL A 24 -5.23 17.53 13.41
CA VAL A 24 -6.14 16.54 12.85
C VAL A 24 -6.92 17.17 11.72
N PHE A 25 -6.95 16.42 10.61
CA PHE A 25 -7.72 16.78 9.44
C PHE A 25 -8.74 15.69 9.14
N ILE A 26 -9.86 16.10 8.59
CA ILE A 26 -10.97 15.26 8.18
C ILE A 26 -11.01 15.26 6.67
N VAL A 27 -10.99 14.08 6.08
CA VAL A 27 -11.18 13.86 4.64
C VAL A 27 -12.65 13.50 4.42
N LEU A 28 -13.32 14.27 3.59
CA LEU A 28 -14.71 14.00 3.21
C LEU A 28 -14.77 13.04 2.03
N LYS A 29 -15.92 12.39 1.81
CA LYS A 29 -16.16 11.47 0.69
C LYS A 29 -16.01 12.11 -0.70
N ASN A 30 -16.16 13.43 -0.78
CA ASN A 30 -15.89 14.22 -1.99
C ASN A 30 -14.41 14.63 -2.11
N HIS A 31 -13.54 14.08 -1.25
CA HIS A 31 -12.09 14.34 -1.16
C HIS A 31 -11.70 15.73 -0.66
N GLU A 32 -12.66 16.56 -0.24
CA GLU A 32 -12.33 17.82 0.41
C GLU A 32 -11.75 17.59 1.81
N ILE A 33 -10.81 18.46 2.19
CA ILE A 33 -10.15 18.40 3.50
C ILE A 33 -10.73 19.50 4.40
N ARG A 34 -10.99 19.15 5.64
CA ARG A 34 -11.38 20.07 6.72
C ARG A 34 -10.40 19.94 7.87
N LYS A 35 -10.08 21.04 8.52
CA LYS A 35 -9.32 21.00 9.78
C LYS A 35 -10.30 20.65 10.91
N ALA A 36 -9.94 19.68 11.75
CA ALA A 36 -10.75 19.34 12.90
C ALA A 36 -10.49 20.33 14.06
N ASN A 37 -11.53 20.90 14.61
CA ASN A 37 -11.42 21.76 15.78
C ASN A 37 -11.62 20.95 17.05
N PHE A 38 -10.54 20.37 17.58
CA PHE A 38 -10.58 19.66 18.86
C PHE A 38 -10.32 20.60 20.03
N LEU A 39 -10.96 20.31 21.16
CA LEU A 39 -10.59 20.93 22.42
C LEU A 39 -9.11 20.62 22.73
N HIS A 40 -8.39 21.61 23.26
CA HIS A 40 -6.96 21.45 23.59
C HIS A 40 -6.67 20.25 24.48
N THR A 41 -7.62 19.87 25.36
CA THR A 41 -7.52 18.69 26.22
C THR A 41 -7.51 17.35 25.49
N LEU A 42 -7.98 17.29 24.24
CA LEU A 42 -8.00 16.05 23.44
C LEU A 42 -6.67 15.77 22.71
N GLN A 43 -5.83 16.77 22.49
CA GLN A 43 -4.56 16.55 21.79
C GLN A 43 -3.65 15.55 22.52
N PRO A 44 -3.39 15.68 23.84
CA PRO A 44 -2.60 14.69 24.58
C PRO A 44 -3.23 13.29 24.57
N GLU A 45 -4.57 13.20 24.58
CA GLU A 45 -5.26 11.90 24.50
C GLU A 45 -5.06 11.24 23.16
N ILE A 46 -5.10 12.00 22.04
CA ILE A 46 -4.81 11.47 20.69
C ILE A 46 -3.39 10.94 20.63
N ILE A 47 -2.39 11.68 21.14
CA ILE A 47 -1.01 11.22 21.21
C ILE A 47 -0.94 9.94 22.04
N THR A 48 -1.57 9.90 23.20
CA THR A 48 -1.57 8.75 24.12
C THR A 48 -2.13 7.47 23.44
N ILE A 49 -3.15 7.58 22.58
CA ILE A 49 -3.72 6.41 21.90
C ILE A 49 -2.92 6.01 20.65
N PHE A 50 -2.28 6.94 19.93
CA PHE A 50 -1.54 6.61 18.71
C PHE A 50 -0.07 6.24 18.95
N LYS A 51 0.59 6.81 19.94
CA LYS A 51 2.00 6.51 20.25
C LYS A 51 2.27 5.01 20.47
N PRO A 52 1.48 4.24 21.26
CA PRO A 52 1.66 2.80 21.39
C PRO A 52 1.45 2.03 20.08
N ILE A 53 0.56 2.52 19.19
CA ILE A 53 0.31 1.88 17.90
C ILE A 53 1.47 2.13 16.93
N ILE A 54 2.00 3.35 16.90
CA ILE A 54 3.21 3.68 16.13
C ILE A 54 4.37 2.80 16.61
N ALA A 55 4.59 2.71 17.93
CA ALA A 55 5.61 1.86 18.51
C ALA A 55 5.42 0.40 18.07
N THR A 56 4.25 -0.18 18.33
CA THR A 56 4.01 -1.61 18.08
C THR A 56 4.00 -1.97 16.58
N LYS A 57 3.52 -1.07 15.71
CA LYS A 57 3.31 -1.38 14.29
C LYS A 57 4.45 -0.95 13.40
N ILE A 58 5.23 0.05 13.80
CA ILE A 58 6.30 0.62 12.97
C ILE A 58 7.66 0.44 13.62
N LEU A 59 7.84 0.76 14.91
CA LEU A 59 9.16 0.75 15.55
C LEU A 59 9.60 -0.66 15.97
N ASP A 60 8.73 -1.38 16.69
CA ASP A 60 9.06 -2.65 17.34
C ASP A 60 8.71 -3.85 16.45
N ALA A 61 7.87 -3.67 15.44
CA ALA A 61 7.49 -4.74 14.54
C ALA A 61 8.67 -5.22 13.69
N ASP A 62 8.74 -6.53 13.51
CA ASP A 62 9.56 -7.13 12.46
C ASP A 62 8.73 -7.23 11.17
N TYR A 63 9.01 -6.37 10.21
CA TYR A 63 8.33 -6.33 8.93
C TYR A 63 9.29 -6.20 7.76
N SER A 64 8.85 -6.71 6.62
CA SER A 64 9.51 -6.47 5.34
C SER A 64 8.96 -5.19 4.72
N LEU A 65 9.85 -4.31 4.24
CA LEU A 65 9.45 -3.16 3.43
C LEU A 65 9.43 -3.58 1.96
N LEU A 66 8.25 -3.55 1.36
CA LEU A 66 8.01 -4.01 -0.01
C LEU A 66 7.41 -2.88 -0.84
N ASN A 67 7.65 -2.88 -2.14
CA ASN A 67 6.99 -1.94 -3.05
C ASN A 67 5.54 -2.37 -3.29
N VAL A 68 4.63 -1.39 -3.43
CA VAL A 68 3.23 -1.65 -3.82
C VAL A 68 3.15 -2.40 -5.15
N SER A 69 4.04 -2.10 -6.10
CA SER A 69 4.14 -2.78 -7.39
C SER A 69 4.70 -4.20 -7.31
N SER A 70 5.23 -4.62 -6.16
CA SER A 70 5.81 -5.95 -5.98
C SER A 70 4.79 -7.08 -6.12
N ALA A 71 5.21 -8.19 -6.68
CA ALA A 71 4.43 -9.43 -6.65
C ALA A 71 4.43 -10.10 -5.28
N ASP A 72 5.41 -9.77 -4.42
CA ASP A 72 5.57 -10.31 -3.07
C ASP A 72 4.53 -9.67 -2.13
N GLU A 73 3.71 -10.51 -1.51
CA GLU A 73 2.69 -10.11 -0.54
C GLU A 73 2.87 -10.90 0.74
N ARG A 74 3.26 -10.22 1.82
CA ARG A 74 3.52 -10.86 3.13
C ARG A 74 2.58 -10.29 4.20
N ARG A 75 2.23 -11.10 5.17
CA ARG A 75 1.36 -10.68 6.28
C ARG A 75 2.00 -9.61 7.18
N ASN A 76 3.32 -9.66 7.31
CA ASN A 76 4.12 -8.73 8.11
C ASN A 76 4.91 -7.79 7.20
N ALA A 77 4.26 -7.20 6.22
CA ALA A 77 4.87 -6.20 5.34
C ALA A 77 4.24 -4.83 5.52
N ILE A 78 5.05 -3.80 5.33
CA ILE A 78 4.62 -2.44 5.05
C ILE A 78 4.98 -2.16 3.60
N TYR A 79 4.05 -1.57 2.84
CA TYR A 79 4.22 -1.36 1.42
C TYR A 79 4.55 0.09 1.14
N TYR A 80 5.72 0.32 0.55
CA TYR A 80 6.13 1.61 0.02
C TYR A 80 5.39 1.91 -1.28
N TYR A 81 4.78 3.08 -1.37
CA TYR A 81 4.07 3.49 -2.57
C TYR A 81 5.05 3.99 -3.62
N ASP A 82 5.20 3.24 -4.70
CA ASP A 82 6.20 3.45 -5.75
C ASP A 82 5.59 3.72 -7.14
N LEU A 83 4.31 4.11 -7.20
CA LEU A 83 3.57 4.47 -8.41
C LEU A 83 3.31 5.97 -8.47
N ASP A 84 2.73 6.45 -9.57
CA ASP A 84 2.33 7.85 -9.71
C ASP A 84 1.25 8.24 -8.69
N LEU A 85 1.38 9.40 -8.06
CA LEU A 85 0.45 9.88 -7.04
C LEU A 85 -0.91 10.22 -7.66
N THR A 86 -1.97 9.70 -7.06
CA THR A 86 -3.35 10.12 -7.33
C THR A 86 -3.70 11.39 -6.55
N GLU A 87 -4.76 12.09 -6.96
CA GLU A 87 -5.26 13.25 -6.19
C GLU A 87 -5.58 12.87 -4.75
N GLN A 88 -6.09 11.65 -4.53
CA GLN A 88 -6.41 11.15 -3.20
C GLN A 88 -5.18 10.88 -2.33
N LEU A 89 -4.03 10.59 -2.92
CA LEU A 89 -2.77 10.43 -2.18
C LEU A 89 -2.06 11.76 -1.95
N LEU A 90 -2.32 12.79 -2.78
CA LEU A 90 -1.77 14.12 -2.57
C LEU A 90 -2.22 14.76 -1.25
N ILE A 91 -3.32 14.29 -0.64
CA ILE A 91 -3.79 14.77 0.67
C ILE A 91 -2.73 14.70 1.76
N PHE A 92 -1.86 13.67 1.71
CA PHE A 92 -0.76 13.55 2.67
C PHE A 92 0.22 14.72 2.61
N HIS A 93 0.58 15.15 1.39
CA HIS A 93 1.47 16.28 1.19
C HIS A 93 0.79 17.62 1.49
N GLN A 94 -0.50 17.74 1.15
CA GLN A 94 -1.26 18.97 1.35
C GLN A 94 -1.36 19.35 2.83
N VAL A 95 -1.54 18.37 3.74
CA VAL A 95 -1.67 18.64 5.17
C VAL A 95 -0.34 19.00 5.84
N LEU A 96 0.81 18.58 5.28
CA LEU A 96 2.14 18.95 5.81
C LEU A 96 2.59 20.33 5.35
N ASN A 97 2.34 20.70 4.10
CA ASN A 97 2.92 21.91 3.51
C ASN A 97 2.34 23.21 4.08
N GLY A 98 1.26 23.14 4.88
CA GLY A 98 0.69 24.29 5.60
C GLY A 98 0.21 25.46 4.69
N GLU A 99 0.44 25.36 3.37
CA GLU A 99 0.09 26.40 2.40
C GLU A 99 -1.41 26.51 2.15
N ASN A 100 -2.16 25.46 2.49
CA ASN A 100 -3.60 25.43 2.33
C ASN A 100 -4.28 25.77 3.67
N ASN A 101 -4.90 26.94 3.72
CA ASN A 101 -5.76 27.32 4.84
C ASN A 101 -7.05 26.51 4.78
N PHE A 102 -6.99 25.24 5.22
CA PHE A 102 -8.17 24.37 5.22
C PHE A 102 -9.28 24.93 6.13
N PRO A 103 -10.52 25.00 5.63
CA PRO A 103 -11.65 25.40 6.47
C PRO A 103 -11.86 24.38 7.60
N TYR A 104 -12.34 24.85 8.74
CA TYR A 104 -12.73 23.97 9.83
C TYR A 104 -13.96 23.16 9.44
N PHE A 105 -14.01 21.91 9.93
CA PHE A 105 -15.23 21.10 9.87
C PHE A 105 -16.35 21.80 10.66
N SER A 106 -17.46 22.05 10.01
CA SER A 106 -18.61 22.74 10.59
C SER A 106 -19.79 21.80 10.71
N PHE A 107 -20.23 21.51 11.91
CA PHE A 107 -21.43 20.68 12.14
C PHE A 107 -22.74 21.33 11.62
N GLU A 108 -22.70 22.60 11.19
CA GLU A 108 -23.82 23.26 10.55
C GLU A 108 -23.88 23.02 9.04
N HIS A 109 -22.73 22.82 8.40
CA HIS A 109 -22.60 22.74 6.96
C HIS A 109 -22.10 21.38 6.47
N ASP A 110 -21.28 20.70 7.28
CA ASP A 110 -20.72 19.40 6.95
C ASP A 110 -21.50 18.29 7.66
N GLU A 111 -21.79 17.21 6.94
CA GLU A 111 -22.43 16.04 7.52
C GLU A 111 -21.39 15.04 8.04
N VAL A 112 -21.55 14.57 9.25
CA VAL A 112 -20.69 13.56 9.89
C VAL A 112 -20.62 12.27 9.04
N ASN A 113 -21.72 11.91 8.36
CA ASN A 113 -21.76 10.75 7.47
C ASN A 113 -20.90 10.90 6.21
N ASN A 114 -20.50 12.13 5.86
CA ASN A 114 -19.63 12.40 4.73
C ASN A 114 -18.16 12.31 5.08
N ILE A 115 -17.81 12.05 6.32
CA ILE A 115 -16.44 11.78 6.72
C ILE A 115 -16.02 10.42 6.15
N ASP A 116 -14.92 10.39 5.39
CA ASP A 116 -14.29 9.15 4.87
C ASP A 116 -13.09 8.72 5.73
N ALA A 117 -12.27 9.69 6.16
CA ALA A 117 -11.06 9.38 6.90
C ALA A 117 -10.62 10.54 7.82
N PHE A 118 -9.70 10.21 8.72
CA PHE A 118 -8.90 11.15 9.47
C PHE A 118 -7.45 11.11 9.06
N LEU A 119 -6.80 12.27 9.04
CA LEU A 119 -5.36 12.42 8.98
C LEU A 119 -4.88 13.04 10.29
N PHE A 120 -3.91 12.41 10.91
CA PHE A 120 -3.26 12.88 12.13
C PHE A 120 -1.83 13.26 11.79
N VAL A 121 -1.49 14.54 11.86
CA VAL A 121 -0.12 15.03 11.73
C VAL A 121 0.45 15.06 13.15
N ILE A 122 1.40 14.19 13.43
CA ILE A 122 2.00 14.02 14.75
C ILE A 122 3.49 14.28 14.66
N GLY A 123 4.03 15.08 15.55
CA GLY A 123 5.45 15.37 15.62
C GLY A 123 5.77 16.78 16.11
N ASN A 124 6.99 17.21 15.84
CA ASN A 124 7.48 18.55 16.18
C ASN A 124 7.67 19.43 14.92
N ALA A 125 8.31 20.56 15.04
CA ALA A 125 8.52 21.49 13.93
C ALA A 125 9.44 20.93 12.81
N GLU A 126 10.34 19.98 13.15
CA GLU A 126 11.33 19.43 12.20
C GLU A 126 10.95 18.05 11.68
N HIS A 127 10.28 17.25 12.50
CA HIS A 127 9.96 15.85 12.20
C HIS A 127 8.48 15.57 12.44
N GLN A 128 7.78 15.20 11.38
CA GLN A 128 6.35 14.92 11.40
C GLN A 128 6.04 13.63 10.66
N ILE A 129 5.10 12.86 11.21
CA ILE A 129 4.46 11.72 10.57
C ILE A 129 3.00 12.04 10.34
N VAL A 130 2.50 11.74 9.14
CA VAL A 130 1.06 11.83 8.83
C VAL A 130 0.48 10.44 8.88
N LEU A 131 -0.45 10.20 9.78
CA LEU A 131 -1.18 8.93 9.88
C LEU A 131 -2.54 9.07 9.20
N TYR A 132 -2.88 8.13 8.34
CA TYR A 132 -4.20 8.02 7.71
C TYR A 132 -5.00 6.91 8.37
N LYS A 133 -6.23 7.22 8.75
CA LYS A 133 -7.18 6.25 9.28
C LYS A 133 -8.53 6.41 8.60
N ARG A 134 -8.94 5.41 7.81
CA ARG A 134 -10.27 5.36 7.23
C ARG A 134 -11.34 5.17 8.31
N LEU A 135 -12.41 5.94 8.21
CA LEU A 135 -13.52 5.87 9.15
C LEU A 135 -14.60 4.91 8.63
N ALA A 136 -14.74 3.77 9.29
CA ALA A 136 -15.85 2.87 8.97
C ALA A 136 -17.18 3.45 9.51
N SER A 137 -18.27 3.30 8.77
CA SER A 137 -19.59 3.80 9.14
C SER A 137 -20.07 3.29 10.51
N VAL A 138 -19.63 2.11 10.94
CA VAL A 138 -19.91 1.55 12.27
C VAL A 138 -19.31 2.37 13.42
N ASN A 139 -18.36 3.23 13.14
CA ASN A 139 -17.75 4.13 14.13
C ASN A 139 -18.47 5.49 14.25
N ILE A 140 -19.54 5.70 13.50
CA ILE A 140 -20.38 6.91 13.56
C ILE A 140 -21.72 6.53 14.17
N TYR A 141 -21.99 7.04 15.37
CA TYR A 141 -23.23 6.80 16.09
C TYR A 141 -24.09 8.06 16.03
N GLN A 142 -25.19 8.00 15.27
CA GLN A 142 -26.12 9.12 15.13
C GLN A 142 -27.47 8.76 15.73
N GLN A 143 -28.09 9.69 16.42
CA GLN A 143 -29.42 9.53 17.06
C GLN A 143 -30.50 9.05 16.07
N ARG A 144 -30.43 9.49 14.82
CA ARG A 144 -31.40 9.12 13.77
C ARG A 144 -31.28 7.67 13.29
N THR A 145 -30.16 6.98 13.56
CA THR A 145 -29.91 5.62 13.07
C THR A 145 -30.23 4.53 14.09
N GLY A 146 -30.52 4.91 15.35
CA GLY A 146 -30.83 3.95 16.40
C GLY A 146 -30.90 4.58 17.80
N LEU A 147 -31.29 3.77 18.79
CA LEU A 147 -31.22 4.14 20.19
C LEU A 147 -29.84 3.76 20.76
N PHE A 148 -29.00 4.76 21.02
CA PHE A 148 -27.73 4.58 21.70
C PHE A 148 -27.86 4.90 23.17
N ILE A 149 -27.32 4.04 24.02
CA ILE A 149 -27.37 4.16 25.46
C ILE A 149 -25.95 4.28 26.02
N ARG A 150 -25.81 5.12 27.06
CA ARG A 150 -24.57 5.26 27.83
C ARG A 150 -24.80 4.80 29.27
N LYS A 151 -23.74 4.40 29.94
CA LYS A 151 -23.77 4.18 31.39
C LYS A 151 -23.73 5.56 32.06
N GLU A 152 -24.68 5.78 32.98
CA GLU A 152 -24.73 6.94 33.86
C GLU A 152 -24.97 6.43 35.27
N ASP A 153 -23.93 6.48 36.12
CA ASP A 153 -23.87 5.87 37.43
C ASP A 153 -24.25 4.38 37.40
N ASN A 154 -25.38 3.99 37.97
CA ASN A 154 -25.88 2.63 38.00
C ASN A 154 -27.11 2.41 37.09
N GLN A 155 -27.31 3.26 36.11
CA GLN A 155 -28.43 3.23 35.16
C GLN A 155 -27.95 3.36 33.73
N PHE A 156 -28.82 3.06 32.78
CA PHE A 156 -28.60 3.36 31.36
C PHE A 156 -29.35 4.61 30.98
N ALA A 157 -28.66 5.60 30.43
CA ALA A 157 -29.25 6.82 29.87
C ALA A 157 -29.14 6.80 28.34
N LYS A 158 -30.03 7.53 27.67
CA LYS A 158 -29.95 7.75 26.24
C LYS A 158 -28.72 8.62 25.91
N LEU A 159 -27.98 8.26 24.87
CA LEU A 159 -26.97 9.14 24.31
C LEU A 159 -27.63 10.25 23.50
N GLU A 160 -27.46 11.50 23.90
CA GLU A 160 -28.18 12.67 23.34
C GLU A 160 -27.35 13.40 22.25
N SER A 161 -26.16 12.98 21.97
CA SER A 161 -25.27 13.56 20.94
C SER A 161 -24.78 12.52 19.97
N ASP A 162 -24.47 12.95 18.77
CA ASP A 162 -23.73 12.12 17.82
C ASP A 162 -22.32 11.87 18.35
N VAL A 163 -21.81 10.66 18.13
CA VAL A 163 -20.48 10.24 18.61
C VAL A 163 -19.68 9.64 17.46
N ILE A 164 -18.44 10.07 17.34
CA ILE A 164 -17.46 9.48 16.42
C ILE A 164 -16.44 8.74 17.26
N LYS A 165 -16.28 7.44 16.95
CA LYS A 165 -15.25 6.60 17.57
C LYS A 165 -13.99 6.62 16.72
N ILE A 166 -12.92 7.22 17.23
CA ILE A 166 -11.58 7.11 16.64
C ILE A 166 -10.98 5.78 17.10
N VAL A 167 -10.73 4.89 16.15
CA VAL A 167 -10.08 3.58 16.42
C VAL A 167 -8.58 3.77 16.26
N PRO A 168 -7.76 3.39 17.25
CA PRO A 168 -6.30 3.53 17.20
C PRO A 168 -5.69 2.46 16.26
N GLN A 169 -5.80 2.69 14.98
CA GLN A 169 -5.23 1.89 13.89
C GLN A 169 -4.67 2.82 12.83
N ILE A 170 -3.63 2.37 12.17
CA ILE A 170 -2.98 3.06 11.06
C ILE A 170 -3.23 2.23 9.80
N ASP A 171 -3.83 2.84 8.79
CA ASP A 171 -4.10 2.18 7.51
C ASP A 171 -3.01 2.51 6.47
N ALA A 172 -2.52 3.76 6.53
CA ALA A 172 -1.39 4.25 5.77
C ALA A 172 -0.70 5.38 6.56
N PHE A 173 0.54 5.69 6.24
CA PHE A 173 1.24 6.82 6.82
C PHE A 173 2.23 7.43 5.82
N MET A 174 2.59 8.70 6.04
CA MET A 174 3.66 9.36 5.31
C MET A 174 4.73 9.87 6.27
N ILE A 175 5.98 9.64 5.89
CA ILE A 175 7.15 10.14 6.61
C ILE A 175 8.23 10.54 5.60
N ASN A 176 8.89 11.67 5.82
CA ASN A 176 9.89 12.24 4.91
C ASN A 176 9.40 12.37 3.46
N GLY A 177 8.11 12.64 3.26
CA GLY A 177 7.48 12.76 1.94
C GLY A 177 7.18 11.43 1.24
N GLU A 178 7.49 10.30 1.84
CA GLU A 178 7.25 8.96 1.29
C GLU A 178 6.01 8.32 1.92
N ILE A 179 5.16 7.72 1.10
CA ILE A 179 3.89 7.12 1.53
C ILE A 179 4.05 5.62 1.71
N PHE A 180 3.56 5.14 2.85
CA PHE A 180 3.59 3.74 3.26
C PHE A 180 2.17 3.25 3.54
N VAL A 181 1.86 2.04 3.11
CA VAL A 181 0.53 1.44 3.23
C VAL A 181 0.64 0.14 4.02
N MET A 182 -0.23 -0.04 4.99
CA MET A 182 -0.26 -1.23 5.83
C MET A 182 -1.27 -2.28 5.30
N ASP A 183 -2.19 -1.87 4.43
CA ASP A 183 -3.19 -2.74 3.81
C ASP A 183 -3.35 -2.40 2.32
N LEU A 184 -2.86 -3.27 1.44
CA LEU A 184 -2.98 -3.11 -0.02
C LEU A 184 -4.44 -3.06 -0.49
N LYS A 185 -5.33 -3.80 0.17
CA LYS A 185 -6.75 -3.80 -0.18
C LYS A 185 -7.40 -2.45 0.10
N LEU A 186 -6.99 -1.80 1.20
CA LEU A 186 -7.43 -0.45 1.49
C LEU A 186 -6.91 0.53 0.45
N LEU A 187 -5.62 0.42 0.07
CA LEU A 187 -5.02 1.26 -0.96
C LEU A 187 -5.85 1.20 -2.26
N GLU A 188 -6.17 -0.02 -2.72
CA GLU A 188 -6.96 -0.23 -3.94
C GLU A 188 -8.37 0.39 -3.86
N THR A 189 -9.00 0.40 -2.68
CA THR A 189 -10.40 0.84 -2.52
C THR A 189 -10.55 2.30 -2.11
N ALA A 190 -9.57 2.90 -1.41
CA ALA A 190 -9.69 4.24 -0.86
C ALA A 190 -9.02 5.31 -1.72
N PHE A 191 -7.97 4.98 -2.47
CA PHE A 191 -7.13 5.98 -3.14
C PHE A 191 -7.25 5.98 -4.66
N GLN A 192 -8.26 5.33 -5.22
CA GLN A 192 -8.59 5.32 -6.67
C GLN A 192 -7.38 5.02 -7.58
N ILE A 193 -6.48 4.17 -7.13
CA ILE A 193 -5.23 3.86 -7.84
C ILE A 193 -5.42 2.92 -9.04
N HIS A 194 -6.63 2.44 -9.30
CA HIS A 194 -6.89 1.45 -10.34
C HIS A 194 -6.42 1.90 -11.72
N GLU A 195 -6.71 3.14 -12.10
CA GLU A 195 -6.31 3.66 -13.41
C GLU A 195 -4.80 3.91 -13.49
N VAL A 196 -4.16 4.36 -12.40
CA VAL A 196 -2.70 4.52 -12.33
C VAL A 196 -2.02 3.16 -12.50
N ILE A 197 -2.50 2.14 -11.77
CA ILE A 197 -1.99 0.76 -11.88
C ILE A 197 -2.17 0.21 -13.30
N LYS A 198 -3.35 0.36 -13.90
CA LYS A 198 -3.64 -0.12 -15.25
C LYS A 198 -2.77 0.59 -16.30
N THR A 199 -2.62 1.91 -16.16
CA THR A 199 -1.78 2.71 -17.07
C THR A 199 -0.32 2.27 -16.98
N ALA A 200 0.23 2.15 -15.76
CA ALA A 200 1.59 1.65 -15.56
C ALA A 200 1.77 0.23 -16.12
N ALA A 201 0.78 -0.65 -15.94
CA ALA A 201 0.84 -2.02 -16.45
C ALA A 201 0.78 -2.07 -17.99
N ARG A 202 -0.02 -1.21 -18.67
CA ARG A 202 -0.01 -1.08 -20.14
C ARG A 202 1.35 -0.65 -20.67
N GLN A 203 1.99 0.31 -20.02
CA GLN A 203 3.36 0.73 -20.38
C GLN A 203 4.36 -0.44 -20.29
N GLN A 204 4.17 -1.36 -19.34
CA GLN A 204 5.00 -2.56 -19.23
C GLN A 204 4.73 -3.57 -20.36
N ILE A 205 3.49 -3.64 -20.88
CA ILE A 205 3.18 -4.46 -22.07
C ILE A 205 3.93 -3.92 -23.30
N ASP A 206 3.87 -2.60 -23.52
CA ASP A 206 4.59 -1.95 -24.63
C ASP A 206 6.10 -2.17 -24.50
N LEU A 207 6.64 -2.06 -23.29
CA LEU A 207 8.06 -2.32 -23.06
C LEU A 207 8.41 -3.79 -23.29
N LEU A 208 7.58 -4.74 -22.85
CA LEU A 208 7.77 -6.18 -23.05
C LEU A 208 7.81 -6.56 -24.54
N ALA A 209 7.04 -5.86 -25.39
CA ALA A 209 7.05 -6.08 -26.84
C ALA A 209 8.43 -5.93 -27.45
N SER A 210 9.28 -5.04 -26.91
CA SER A 210 10.62 -4.80 -27.40
C SER A 210 11.57 -5.98 -27.19
N TYR A 211 11.28 -6.90 -26.27
CA TYR A 211 12.10 -8.09 -26.01
C TYR A 211 11.82 -9.26 -26.95
N ASP A 212 10.77 -9.21 -27.76
CA ASP A 212 10.37 -10.25 -28.72
C ASP A 212 10.30 -11.69 -28.15
N LEU A 213 9.98 -11.80 -26.85
CA LEU A 213 9.90 -13.07 -26.12
C LEU A 213 8.52 -13.73 -26.23
N VAL A 214 7.45 -12.92 -26.38
CA VAL A 214 6.06 -13.37 -26.36
C VAL A 214 5.39 -13.07 -27.72
N GLU A 215 4.71 -14.05 -28.30
CA GLU A 215 4.01 -13.91 -29.60
C GLU A 215 2.70 -13.14 -29.45
N ASN A 216 1.86 -13.56 -28.52
CA ASN A 216 0.50 -13.01 -28.34
C ASN A 216 0.41 -12.05 -27.16
N ILE A 217 1.25 -11.02 -27.15
CA ILE A 217 1.44 -10.08 -26.05
C ILE A 217 0.14 -9.36 -25.67
N ASP A 218 -0.70 -9.01 -26.68
CA ASP A 218 -2.00 -8.35 -26.48
C ASP A 218 -2.95 -9.15 -25.59
N SER A 219 -2.73 -10.45 -25.47
CA SER A 219 -3.51 -11.30 -24.59
C SER A 219 -3.35 -10.96 -23.10
N LEU A 220 -2.30 -10.23 -22.72
CA LEU A 220 -2.06 -9.76 -21.37
C LEU A 220 -2.99 -8.60 -21.01
N GLU A 221 -3.41 -7.76 -21.97
CA GLU A 221 -4.27 -6.61 -21.72
C GLU A 221 -5.59 -7.01 -21.04
N ILE A 222 -6.15 -8.16 -21.43
CA ILE A 222 -7.40 -8.69 -20.85
C ILE A 222 -7.22 -8.97 -19.34
N GLU A 223 -6.03 -9.40 -18.92
CA GLU A 223 -5.76 -9.70 -17.50
C GLU A 223 -5.57 -8.44 -16.67
N LEU A 224 -5.33 -7.27 -17.27
CA LEU A 224 -5.19 -6.00 -16.56
C LEU A 224 -6.49 -5.51 -15.93
N GLU A 225 -7.64 -6.06 -16.35
CA GLU A 225 -8.92 -5.83 -15.65
C GLU A 225 -8.91 -6.42 -14.23
N ASN A 226 -8.07 -7.40 -13.95
CA ASN A 226 -7.83 -7.86 -12.61
C ASN A 226 -6.77 -6.97 -11.94
N ILE A 227 -7.20 -6.12 -11.02
CA ILE A 227 -6.34 -5.12 -10.37
C ILE A 227 -5.11 -5.74 -9.68
N THR A 228 -5.24 -6.90 -9.06
CA THR A 228 -4.13 -7.61 -8.42
C THR A 228 -3.09 -8.06 -9.46
N PHE A 229 -3.54 -8.51 -10.63
CA PHE A 229 -2.64 -8.86 -11.73
C PHE A 229 -1.97 -7.59 -12.30
N ALA A 230 -2.75 -6.55 -12.58
CA ALA A 230 -2.26 -5.29 -13.11
C ALA A 230 -1.21 -4.66 -12.17
N ARG A 231 -1.44 -4.67 -10.85
CA ARG A 231 -0.49 -4.17 -9.85
C ARG A 231 0.84 -4.93 -9.90
N LYS A 232 0.81 -6.26 -9.91
CA LYS A 232 2.01 -7.10 -10.03
C LYS A 232 2.72 -6.92 -11.37
N PHE A 233 2.01 -6.48 -12.38
CA PHE A 233 2.56 -6.25 -13.72
C PHE A 233 3.07 -4.82 -13.92
N SER A 234 2.66 -3.85 -13.07
CA SER A 234 2.86 -2.41 -13.27
C SER A 234 4.33 -1.96 -13.35
N LYS A 235 5.26 -2.73 -12.80
CA LYS A 235 6.72 -2.51 -12.92
C LYS A 235 7.49 -3.80 -13.23
N LEU A 236 6.79 -4.83 -13.67
CA LEU A 236 7.35 -6.17 -13.85
C LEU A 236 8.52 -6.18 -14.83
N VAL A 237 8.35 -5.57 -15.99
CA VAL A 237 9.36 -5.58 -17.06
C VAL A 237 10.56 -4.72 -16.69
N THR A 238 10.28 -3.51 -16.17
CA THR A 238 11.32 -2.58 -15.73
C THR A 238 12.22 -3.16 -14.64
N ASN A 239 11.62 -3.92 -13.70
CA ASN A 239 12.34 -4.45 -12.53
C ASN A 239 12.73 -5.92 -12.69
N SER A 240 12.49 -6.53 -13.88
CA SER A 240 12.76 -7.94 -14.08
C SER A 240 14.25 -8.27 -13.95
N PRO A 241 14.64 -9.22 -13.10
CA PRO A 241 16.02 -9.72 -13.05
C PRO A 241 16.36 -10.68 -14.22
N VAL A 242 15.37 -10.99 -15.07
CA VAL A 242 15.50 -11.96 -16.15
C VAL A 242 15.62 -11.28 -17.52
N LEU A 243 14.72 -10.31 -17.81
CA LEU A 243 14.67 -9.63 -19.10
C LEU A 243 15.92 -8.79 -19.36
N GLY A 244 16.47 -8.92 -20.54
CA GLY A 244 17.68 -8.18 -20.95
C GLY A 244 18.99 -8.71 -20.31
N ILE A 245 18.90 -9.61 -19.32
CA ILE A 245 20.05 -10.25 -18.65
C ILE A 245 20.22 -11.68 -19.16
N VAL A 246 19.11 -12.39 -19.32
CA VAL A 246 19.07 -13.78 -19.82
C VAL A 246 18.55 -13.77 -21.26
N ASP A 247 19.21 -14.46 -22.17
CA ASP A 247 18.79 -14.57 -23.56
C ASP A 247 17.45 -15.35 -23.68
N ASN A 248 16.65 -15.00 -24.71
CA ASN A 248 15.31 -15.57 -24.90
C ASN A 248 15.33 -17.09 -25.04
N GLN A 249 16.36 -17.67 -25.72
CA GLN A 249 16.44 -19.09 -25.90
C GLN A 249 16.70 -19.85 -24.60
N ARG A 250 17.45 -19.24 -23.68
CA ARG A 250 17.69 -19.79 -22.34
C ARG A 250 16.43 -19.75 -21.51
N ILE A 251 15.65 -18.64 -21.59
CA ILE A 251 14.35 -18.52 -20.92
C ILE A 251 13.40 -19.62 -21.43
N ILE A 252 13.29 -19.80 -22.75
CA ILE A 252 12.43 -20.82 -23.37
C ILE A 252 12.86 -22.23 -22.95
N ASN A 253 14.16 -22.54 -23.01
CA ASN A 253 14.68 -23.83 -22.57
C ASN A 253 14.37 -24.07 -21.08
N PHE A 254 14.48 -23.06 -20.24
CA PHE A 254 14.10 -23.16 -18.84
C PHE A 254 12.62 -23.51 -18.68
N THR A 255 11.69 -22.85 -19.41
CA THR A 255 10.27 -23.16 -19.34
C THR A 255 9.92 -24.57 -19.84
N LYS A 256 10.70 -25.16 -20.73
CA LYS A 256 10.54 -26.53 -21.21
C LYS A 256 10.99 -27.59 -20.20
N ASN A 257 12.03 -27.27 -19.44
CA ASN A 257 12.73 -28.24 -18.59
C ASN A 257 12.31 -28.16 -17.11
N HIS A 258 11.99 -26.97 -16.61
CA HIS A 258 11.66 -26.79 -15.21
C HIS A 258 10.34 -27.49 -14.84
N PRO A 259 10.29 -28.34 -13.77
CA PRO A 259 9.11 -29.14 -13.43
C PRO A 259 7.82 -28.36 -13.24
N ALA A 260 7.86 -27.17 -12.67
CA ALA A 260 6.70 -26.31 -12.46
C ALA A 260 6.14 -25.67 -13.74
N LEU A 261 6.96 -25.57 -14.80
CA LEU A 261 6.64 -24.85 -16.03
C LEU A 261 6.40 -25.76 -17.22
N ARG A 262 6.99 -26.96 -17.20
CA ARG A 262 6.89 -27.93 -18.29
C ARG A 262 5.44 -28.20 -18.66
N ASN A 263 5.14 -28.10 -19.99
CA ASN A 263 3.80 -28.26 -20.56
C ASN A 263 2.76 -27.19 -20.14
N LYS A 264 3.19 -26.04 -19.61
CA LYS A 264 2.32 -24.92 -19.23
C LYS A 264 2.30 -23.80 -20.26
N PHE A 265 3.26 -23.79 -21.16
CA PHE A 265 3.39 -22.83 -22.26
C PHE A 265 3.25 -23.53 -23.60
N ARG A 266 2.79 -22.78 -24.62
CA ARG A 266 2.96 -23.13 -26.02
C ARG A 266 4.10 -22.32 -26.59
N TYR A 267 4.62 -22.75 -27.71
CA TYR A 267 5.78 -22.15 -28.37
C TYR A 267 5.47 -21.93 -29.84
N THR A 268 5.95 -20.83 -30.41
CA THR A 268 5.81 -20.46 -31.81
C THR A 268 7.17 -20.11 -32.43
N GLY A 269 7.20 -19.87 -33.77
CA GLY A 269 8.44 -19.42 -34.43
C GLY A 269 9.60 -20.41 -34.31
N ASN A 270 9.37 -21.70 -34.51
CA ASN A 270 10.37 -22.74 -34.29
C ASN A 270 10.92 -22.77 -32.85
N ASP A 271 10.02 -22.57 -31.88
CA ASP A 271 10.35 -22.58 -30.48
C ASP A 271 11.19 -21.38 -30.01
N THR A 272 11.06 -20.23 -30.65
CA THR A 272 11.78 -18.99 -30.27
C THR A 272 10.95 -18.04 -29.42
N LYS A 273 9.62 -18.24 -29.35
CA LYS A 273 8.72 -17.37 -28.59
C LYS A 273 7.72 -18.17 -27.73
N LEU A 274 7.29 -17.58 -26.64
CA LEU A 274 6.24 -18.10 -25.78
C LEU A 274 4.87 -17.64 -26.26
N GLU A 275 3.86 -18.53 -26.21
CA GLU A 275 2.46 -18.19 -26.36
C GLU A 275 1.71 -18.31 -25.02
N LEU A 276 1.17 -17.19 -24.53
CA LEU A 276 0.44 -17.10 -23.26
C LEU A 276 -1.06 -17.37 -23.45
N HIS A 277 -1.42 -18.64 -23.65
CA HIS A 277 -2.76 -19.05 -24.10
C HIS A 277 -3.78 -19.27 -22.97
N THR A 278 -3.37 -19.29 -21.70
CA THR A 278 -4.25 -19.51 -20.54
C THR A 278 -3.95 -18.50 -19.43
N LYS A 279 -4.94 -18.29 -18.54
CA LYS A 279 -4.71 -17.50 -17.31
C LYS A 279 -3.56 -18.07 -16.48
N LEU A 280 -3.39 -19.38 -16.48
CA LEU A 280 -2.29 -20.03 -15.76
C LEU A 280 -0.94 -19.67 -16.40
N SER A 281 -0.79 -19.80 -17.74
CA SER A 281 0.47 -19.45 -18.40
C SER A 281 0.84 -17.98 -18.18
N LYS A 282 -0.11 -17.05 -18.17
CA LYS A 282 0.12 -15.64 -17.88
C LYS A 282 0.62 -15.41 -16.44
N LYS A 283 0.00 -16.07 -15.45
CA LYS A 283 0.48 -16.01 -14.05
C LYS A 283 1.88 -16.61 -13.86
N LEU A 284 2.14 -17.74 -14.51
CA LEU A 284 3.46 -18.37 -14.46
C LEU A 284 4.51 -17.52 -15.17
N PHE A 285 4.12 -16.79 -16.23
CA PHE A 285 5.00 -15.87 -16.92
C PHE A 285 5.40 -14.67 -16.01
N VAL A 286 4.46 -14.10 -15.24
CA VAL A 286 4.80 -13.08 -14.24
C VAL A 286 5.82 -13.60 -13.23
N LYS A 287 5.64 -14.82 -12.73
CA LYS A 287 6.59 -15.48 -11.83
C LYS A 287 7.96 -15.71 -12.48
N LEU A 288 7.95 -16.12 -13.75
CA LEU A 288 9.17 -16.33 -14.51
C LEU A 288 10.00 -15.04 -14.64
N LEU A 289 9.32 -13.92 -14.96
CA LEU A 289 9.99 -12.63 -15.09
C LEU A 289 10.48 -12.06 -13.75
N ASN A 290 9.87 -12.47 -12.65
CA ASN A 290 10.33 -12.15 -11.29
C ASN A 290 11.44 -13.11 -10.79
N ASP A 291 11.83 -14.12 -11.59
CA ASP A 291 12.77 -15.16 -11.18
C ASP A 291 12.30 -15.94 -9.91
N ASP A 292 10.99 -16.28 -9.84
CA ASP A 292 10.42 -16.97 -8.68
C ASP A 292 10.74 -18.48 -8.62
N TYR A 293 11.43 -19.01 -9.61
CA TYR A 293 11.79 -20.44 -9.71
C TYR A 293 13.25 -20.64 -9.34
N LEU A 294 13.47 -21.10 -8.10
CA LEU A 294 14.80 -21.28 -7.54
C LEU A 294 15.14 -22.76 -7.41
N THR A 295 16.37 -23.13 -7.72
CA THR A 295 16.89 -24.46 -7.45
C THR A 295 17.94 -24.38 -6.34
N SER A 296 17.76 -25.15 -5.28
CA SER A 296 18.76 -25.27 -4.22
C SER A 296 19.97 -26.02 -4.72
N THR A 297 21.13 -25.40 -4.67
CA THR A 297 22.42 -26.06 -5.00
C THR A 297 22.82 -27.12 -3.99
N LEU A 298 22.26 -27.10 -2.78
CA LEU A 298 22.55 -28.08 -1.72
C LEU A 298 21.75 -29.38 -1.91
N THR A 299 20.45 -29.25 -2.23
CA THR A 299 19.52 -30.38 -2.27
C THR A 299 19.10 -30.76 -3.69
N ASN A 300 19.41 -29.96 -4.69
CA ASN A 300 18.94 -30.05 -6.08
C ASN A 300 17.41 -30.09 -6.18
N GLN A 301 16.72 -29.44 -5.22
CA GLN A 301 15.26 -29.31 -5.23
C GLN A 301 14.85 -27.98 -5.81
N ASP A 302 13.77 -27.99 -6.60
CA ASP A 302 13.18 -26.79 -7.19
C ASP A 302 12.14 -26.19 -6.26
N TYR A 303 12.15 -24.86 -6.15
CA TYR A 303 11.24 -24.06 -5.32
C TYR A 303 10.50 -23.05 -6.15
N ASP A 304 9.21 -22.86 -5.84
CA ASP A 304 8.39 -21.72 -6.26
C ASP A 304 8.38 -20.73 -5.09
N SER A 305 9.20 -19.68 -5.18
CA SER A 305 9.42 -18.72 -4.09
C SER A 305 9.13 -17.30 -4.55
N ILE A 306 8.02 -16.73 -4.09
CA ILE A 306 7.67 -15.33 -4.33
C ILE A 306 8.47 -14.40 -3.40
N ALA A 307 8.66 -14.82 -2.15
CA ALA A 307 9.41 -14.09 -1.15
C ALA A 307 10.90 -14.44 -1.24
N LYS A 308 11.71 -13.46 -1.67
CA LYS A 308 13.16 -13.62 -1.86
C LYS A 308 13.88 -12.45 -1.22
N ASP A 309 14.63 -12.73 -0.16
CA ASP A 309 15.53 -11.76 0.43
C ASP A 309 16.90 -11.91 -0.21
N LYS A 310 17.29 -10.93 -1.01
CA LYS A 310 18.58 -10.93 -1.69
C LYS A 310 19.70 -10.80 -0.66
N VAL A 311 20.59 -11.80 -0.61
CA VAL A 311 21.80 -11.73 0.20
C VAL A 311 22.76 -10.74 -0.45
N ILE A 312 23.04 -9.64 0.22
CA ILE A 312 24.08 -8.69 -0.19
C ILE A 312 25.38 -9.20 0.38
N VAL A 313 26.28 -9.66 -0.49
CA VAL A 313 27.66 -9.95 -0.10
C VAL A 313 28.37 -8.60 -0.03
N ALA A 314 28.90 -8.23 1.13
CA ALA A 314 29.78 -7.08 1.24
C ALA A 314 31.01 -7.35 0.34
N GLU A 315 31.27 -6.46 -0.60
CA GLU A 315 32.54 -6.49 -1.34
C GLU A 315 33.67 -6.28 -0.32
N GLU A 316 34.59 -7.24 -0.25
CA GLU A 316 35.82 -7.16 0.59
C GLU A 316 36.79 -6.10 0.05
#